data_fda917fa93656a04a734fe191dd3105d
#
_entry.id   fda917fa93656a04a734fe191dd3105d
#
_cell.length_a   1.000
_cell.length_b   1.000
_cell.length_c   1.000
_cell.angle_alpha   90.00
_cell.angle_beta   90.00
_cell.angle_gamma   90.00
#
_symmetry.space_group_name_H-M   'P 1'
#
loop_
_entity.id
_entity.type
_entity.pdbx_description
1 polymer ?
#
loop_
_entity_poly.entity_id
_entity_poly.type
_entity_poly.pdbx_seq_one_letter_code
_entity_poly.pdbx_strand_id
1 'polypeptide(L)'
;MWSDKIKPYQLALSDKNREADLFIADELGTISTMLKNRENTPLKLGRYTKSVKVKTMTLDSFVKEYNVERVDFIKIDAEGSEREILKGAKETIKKFKPRMAIAAYHLPDDKKVIPELLLSIRDDYKFRLVKKGEEDLFFF
;
A
#
# COMPACT_ATOMS: atom_id res chain seq x y z
N MET A 1 -24.58 5.98 -11.47
CA MET A 1 -23.81 6.53 -10.35
C MET A 1 -22.64 5.59 -10.02
N TRP A 2 -21.56 6.07 -9.44
CA TRP A 2 -20.37 5.24 -9.16
C TRP A 2 -20.57 4.14 -8.10
N SER A 3 -21.64 4.27 -7.29
CA SER A 3 -21.91 3.45 -6.11
C SER A 3 -21.96 1.93 -6.34
N ASP A 4 -22.38 1.50 -7.52
CA ASP A 4 -22.55 0.06 -7.80
C ASP A 4 -21.25 -0.63 -8.23
N LYS A 5 -20.19 0.17 -8.49
CA LYS A 5 -18.88 -0.32 -8.97
C LYS A 5 -17.77 -0.20 -7.91
N ILE A 6 -18.03 0.51 -6.81
CA ILE A 6 -17.04 0.76 -5.76
C ILE A 6 -17.60 0.25 -4.43
N LYS A 7 -16.86 -0.63 -3.77
CA LYS A 7 -17.19 -1.13 -2.45
C LYS A 7 -16.11 -0.71 -1.45
N PRO A 8 -16.35 0.31 -0.62
CA PRO A 8 -15.41 0.74 0.39
C PRO A 8 -15.40 -0.22 1.58
N TYR A 9 -14.22 -0.39 2.21
CA TYR A 9 -14.03 -1.15 3.43
C TYR A 9 -13.29 -0.30 4.45
N GLN A 10 -13.79 -0.23 5.68
CA GLN A 10 -13.15 0.50 6.77
C GLN A 10 -12.07 -0.35 7.44
N LEU A 11 -10.96 -0.51 6.75
CA LEU A 11 -9.78 -1.23 7.22
C LEU A 11 -8.52 -0.69 6.56
N ALA A 12 -7.37 -0.93 7.14
CA ALA A 12 -6.06 -0.65 6.54
C ALA A 12 -5.39 -1.95 6.12
N LEU A 13 -4.78 -1.98 4.93
CA LEU A 13 -3.97 -3.12 4.51
C LEU A 13 -2.57 -3.03 5.13
N SER A 14 -2.03 -4.17 5.57
CA SER A 14 -0.70 -4.28 6.18
C SER A 14 -0.13 -5.70 6.05
N ASP A 15 1.01 -5.95 6.70
CA ASP A 15 1.64 -7.27 6.77
C ASP A 15 0.98 -8.25 7.74
N LYS A 16 0.09 -7.77 8.63
CA LYS A 16 -0.54 -8.57 9.70
C LYS A 16 -1.96 -8.10 10.00
N ASN A 17 -2.78 -9.06 10.44
CA ASN A 17 -4.11 -8.81 10.96
C ASN A 17 -4.00 -8.39 12.43
N ARG A 18 -4.19 -7.11 12.74
CA ARG A 18 -4.09 -6.58 14.10
C ARG A 18 -4.78 -5.20 14.21
N GLU A 19 -4.76 -4.62 15.38
CA GLU A 19 -5.03 -3.21 15.57
C GLU A 19 -3.71 -2.41 15.47
N ALA A 20 -3.73 -1.26 14.82
CA ALA A 20 -2.58 -0.38 14.67
C ALA A 20 -3.00 1.09 14.86
N ASP A 21 -2.02 1.95 15.12
CA ASP A 21 -2.22 3.38 15.15
C ASP A 21 -2.07 3.96 13.73
N LEU A 22 -3.05 4.73 13.29
CA LEU A 22 -2.98 5.57 12.11
C LEU A 22 -2.73 7.01 12.56
N PHE A 23 -1.61 7.57 12.16
CA PHE A 23 -1.20 8.94 12.50
C PHE A 23 -1.69 9.90 11.43
N ILE A 24 -2.37 10.96 11.83
CA ILE A 24 -2.99 11.96 10.96
C ILE A 24 -2.17 13.25 11.09
N ALA A 25 -1.62 13.72 9.97
CA ALA A 25 -0.68 14.84 9.92
C ALA A 25 -1.35 16.19 9.63
N ASP A 26 -2.56 16.22 9.11
CA ASP A 26 -3.30 17.43 8.80
C ASP A 26 -4.74 17.39 9.33
N GLU A 27 -5.38 18.58 9.37
CA GLU A 27 -6.75 18.71 9.86
C GLU A 27 -7.79 18.04 8.94
N LEU A 28 -7.49 17.89 7.65
CA LEU A 28 -8.36 17.27 6.66
C LEU A 28 -8.18 15.75 6.60
N GLY A 29 -7.14 15.21 7.25
CA GLY A 29 -6.81 13.78 7.22
C GLY A 29 -6.35 13.27 5.87
N THR A 30 -5.91 14.16 4.97
CA THR A 30 -5.44 13.82 3.62
C THR A 30 -4.10 13.11 3.66
N ILE A 31 -3.28 13.38 4.69
CA ILE A 31 -1.99 12.74 4.89
C ILE A 31 -2.07 11.91 6.17
N SER A 32 -2.08 10.60 6.01
CA SER A 32 -2.19 9.65 7.11
C SER A 32 -1.27 8.46 6.90
N THR A 33 -0.57 8.03 7.96
CA THR A 33 0.41 6.95 7.88
C THR A 33 0.38 6.07 9.11
N MET A 34 0.74 4.81 8.96
CA MET A 34 0.98 3.89 10.09
C MET A 34 2.43 3.93 10.58
N LEU A 35 3.32 4.66 9.95
CA LEU A 35 4.71 4.81 10.36
C LEU A 35 4.84 5.88 11.44
N LYS A 36 5.32 5.50 12.62
CA LYS A 36 5.47 6.40 13.78
C LYS A 36 6.60 7.43 13.60
N ASN A 37 7.69 7.08 12.93
CA ASN A 37 8.88 7.92 12.77
C ASN A 37 9.18 8.12 11.29
N ARG A 38 8.86 9.30 10.76
CA ARG A 38 9.14 9.71 9.38
C ARG A 38 10.27 10.73 9.26
N GLU A 39 11.16 10.79 10.24
CA GLU A 39 12.25 11.78 10.28
C GLU A 39 13.17 11.73 9.05
N ASN A 40 13.24 10.58 8.38
CA ASN A 40 14.08 10.32 7.21
C ASN A 40 13.30 10.20 5.89
N THR A 41 12.04 10.60 5.83
CA THR A 41 11.28 10.60 4.57
C THR A 41 11.44 11.93 3.84
N PRO A 42 11.38 11.94 2.48
CA PRO A 42 11.44 13.18 1.70
C PRO A 42 10.33 14.19 2.07
N LEU A 43 9.19 13.69 2.50
CA LEU A 43 8.12 14.48 3.11
C LEU A 43 8.38 14.56 4.61
N LYS A 44 9.10 15.59 5.02
CA LYS A 44 9.11 16.06 6.42
C LYS A 44 7.71 16.58 6.74
N LEU A 45 6.77 15.67 6.87
CA LEU A 45 5.42 16.00 7.27
C LEU A 45 5.49 16.52 8.69
N GLY A 46 4.89 17.68 8.88
CA GLY A 46 4.80 18.33 10.17
C GLY A 46 4.24 17.42 11.27
N ARG A 47 4.16 17.93 12.46
CA ARG A 47 3.72 17.19 13.63
C ARG A 47 2.38 16.50 13.38
N TYR A 48 2.32 15.19 13.65
CA TYR A 48 1.04 14.50 13.71
C TYR A 48 0.12 15.18 14.71
N THR A 49 -1.09 15.49 14.29
CA THR A 49 -2.07 16.20 15.12
C THR A 49 -2.82 15.24 16.02
N LYS A 50 -3.03 14.02 15.57
CA LYS A 50 -3.70 12.95 16.32
C LYS A 50 -3.35 11.57 15.79
N SER A 51 -3.67 10.54 16.56
CA SER A 51 -3.72 9.15 16.09
C SER A 51 -5.08 8.53 16.34
N VAL A 52 -5.47 7.59 15.50
CA VAL A 52 -6.68 6.79 15.67
C VAL A 52 -6.34 5.31 15.55
N LYS A 53 -7.06 4.47 16.29
CA LYS A 53 -6.94 3.02 16.15
C LYS A 53 -7.66 2.55 14.91
N VAL A 54 -6.98 1.74 14.10
CA VAL A 54 -7.53 1.14 12.89
C VAL A 54 -7.30 -0.37 12.89
N LYS A 55 -8.27 -1.11 12.37
CA LYS A 55 -8.11 -2.53 12.11
C LYS A 55 -7.24 -2.71 10.87
N THR A 56 -6.15 -3.46 10.98
CA THR A 56 -5.34 -3.86 9.83
C THR A 56 -5.64 -5.29 9.41
N MET A 57 -5.48 -5.55 8.11
CA MET A 57 -5.66 -6.87 7.50
C MET A 57 -4.62 -7.07 6.40
N THR A 58 -4.17 -8.29 6.18
CA THR A 58 -3.38 -8.61 4.99
C THR A 58 -4.29 -8.70 3.77
N LEU A 59 -3.79 -8.39 2.58
CA LEU A 59 -4.57 -8.56 1.35
C LEU A 59 -4.92 -10.04 1.13
N ASP A 60 -4.02 -10.96 1.50
CA ASP A 60 -4.27 -12.39 1.42
C ASP A 60 -5.46 -12.83 2.30
N SER A 61 -5.54 -12.30 3.53
CA SER A 61 -6.70 -12.52 4.41
C SER A 61 -7.98 -11.91 3.86
N PHE A 62 -7.90 -10.69 3.33
CA PHE A 62 -9.03 -10.01 2.70
C PHE A 62 -9.61 -10.80 1.53
N VAL A 63 -8.75 -11.23 0.60
CA VAL A 63 -9.16 -12.03 -0.57
C VAL A 63 -9.87 -13.31 -0.14
N LYS A 64 -9.36 -13.96 0.91
CA LYS A 64 -9.97 -15.20 1.46
C LYS A 64 -11.29 -14.93 2.17
N GLU A 65 -11.33 -13.95 3.08
CA GLU A 65 -12.51 -13.64 3.91
C GLU A 65 -13.70 -13.17 3.08
N TYR A 66 -13.42 -12.34 2.06
CA TYR A 66 -14.47 -11.79 1.19
C TYR A 66 -14.71 -12.58 -0.11
N ASN A 67 -14.10 -13.78 -0.23
CA ASN A 67 -14.23 -14.66 -1.40
C ASN A 67 -13.96 -13.94 -2.73
N VAL A 68 -12.87 -13.16 -2.80
CA VAL A 68 -12.49 -12.44 -4.00
C VAL A 68 -11.97 -13.42 -5.04
N GLU A 69 -12.72 -13.62 -6.11
CA GLU A 69 -12.40 -14.62 -7.14
C GLU A 69 -11.29 -14.17 -8.11
N ARG A 70 -11.11 -12.85 -8.26
CA ARG A 70 -10.17 -12.27 -9.23
C ARG A 70 -9.61 -10.93 -8.74
N VAL A 71 -8.31 -10.71 -8.94
CA VAL A 71 -7.62 -9.43 -8.71
C VAL A 71 -6.83 -9.09 -9.97
N ASP A 72 -7.23 -8.06 -10.69
CA ASP A 72 -6.62 -7.65 -11.96
C ASP A 72 -5.66 -6.50 -11.82
N PHE A 73 -5.93 -5.61 -10.87
CA PHE A 73 -5.15 -4.41 -10.66
C PHE A 73 -5.10 -4.03 -9.19
N ILE A 74 -3.94 -3.58 -8.72
CA ILE A 74 -3.74 -3.05 -7.37
C ILE A 74 -3.06 -1.68 -7.49
N LYS A 75 -3.69 -0.62 -6.96
CA LYS A 75 -3.03 0.67 -6.69
C LYS A 75 -2.65 0.71 -5.22
N ILE A 76 -1.41 1.07 -4.92
CA ILE A 76 -0.94 1.29 -3.55
C ILE A 76 -0.32 2.68 -3.47
N ASP A 77 -0.84 3.48 -2.57
CA ASP A 77 -0.36 4.80 -2.21
C ASP A 77 -0.71 4.99 -0.73
N ALA A 78 0.16 4.53 0.14
CA ALA A 78 -0.14 4.29 1.55
C ALA A 78 0.84 5.00 2.49
N GLU A 79 1.38 6.13 2.00
CA GLU A 79 2.19 7.03 2.80
C GLU A 79 3.34 6.34 3.56
N GLY A 80 4.02 5.40 2.87
CA GLY A 80 5.18 4.66 3.36
C GLY A 80 4.90 3.27 3.91
N SER A 81 3.65 2.77 3.84
CA SER A 81 3.27 1.40 4.23
C SER A 81 3.20 0.44 3.05
N GLU A 82 3.68 0.83 1.87
CA GLU A 82 3.61 0.03 0.63
C GLU A 82 4.28 -1.34 0.79
N ARG A 83 5.44 -1.37 1.46
CA ARG A 83 6.23 -2.60 1.67
C ARG A 83 5.51 -3.60 2.57
N GLU A 84 4.84 -3.11 3.62
CA GLU A 84 4.06 -3.95 4.55
C GLU A 84 2.84 -4.52 3.83
N ILE A 85 2.17 -3.72 3.01
CA ILE A 85 1.04 -4.17 2.20
C ILE A 85 1.47 -5.27 1.24
N LEU A 86 2.61 -5.11 0.54
CA LEU A 86 3.15 -6.13 -0.36
C LEU A 86 3.52 -7.42 0.37
N LYS A 87 4.10 -7.33 1.58
CA LYS A 87 4.37 -8.50 2.43
C LYS A 87 3.11 -9.27 2.80
N GLY A 88 1.99 -8.56 2.99
CA GLY A 88 0.67 -9.13 3.29
C GLY A 88 -0.13 -9.57 2.04
N ALA A 89 0.44 -9.45 0.85
CA ALA A 89 -0.21 -9.71 -0.44
C ALA A 89 0.41 -10.88 -1.22
N LYS A 90 1.33 -11.64 -0.63
CA LYS A 90 2.17 -12.62 -1.33
C LYS A 90 1.38 -13.68 -2.08
N GLU A 91 0.41 -14.30 -1.44
CA GLU A 91 -0.38 -15.37 -2.04
C GLU A 91 -1.34 -14.81 -3.11
N THR A 92 -1.91 -13.64 -2.87
CA THR A 92 -2.73 -12.91 -3.86
C THR A 92 -1.92 -12.59 -5.12
N ILE A 93 -0.72 -12.05 -4.96
CA ILE A 93 0.19 -11.71 -6.07
C ILE A 93 0.60 -12.97 -6.83
N LYS A 94 0.97 -14.05 -6.13
CA LYS A 94 1.31 -15.33 -6.75
C LYS A 94 0.14 -15.91 -7.56
N LYS A 95 -1.05 -15.90 -6.98
CA LYS A 95 -2.23 -16.52 -7.57
C LYS A 95 -2.74 -15.77 -8.79
N PHE A 96 -2.89 -14.45 -8.68
CA PHE A 96 -3.62 -13.66 -9.68
C PHE A 96 -2.72 -12.88 -10.64
N LYS A 97 -1.46 -12.66 -10.30
CA LYS A 97 -0.52 -11.81 -11.07
C LYS A 97 -1.15 -10.46 -11.48
N PRO A 98 -1.69 -9.67 -10.54
CA PRO A 98 -2.33 -8.41 -10.89
C PRO A 98 -1.33 -7.42 -11.48
N ARG A 99 -1.77 -6.56 -12.39
CA ARG A 99 -1.00 -5.35 -12.71
C ARG A 99 -1.00 -4.44 -11.50
N MET A 100 0.09 -3.72 -11.25
CA MET A 100 0.18 -2.86 -10.07
C MET A 100 0.72 -1.49 -10.39
N ALA A 101 0.21 -0.48 -9.67
CA ALA A 101 0.77 0.87 -9.61
C ALA A 101 1.08 1.18 -8.14
N ILE A 102 2.35 1.39 -7.81
CA ILE A 102 2.81 1.54 -6.42
C ILE A 102 3.60 2.83 -6.29
N ALA A 103 3.20 3.71 -5.37
CA ALA A 103 3.95 4.90 -5.02
C ALA A 103 5.35 4.53 -4.50
N ALA A 104 6.38 5.17 -5.02
CA ALA A 104 7.77 4.82 -4.73
C ALA A 104 8.62 6.05 -4.34
N TYR A 105 8.00 6.97 -3.63
CA TYR A 105 8.61 8.24 -3.21
C TYR A 105 8.51 8.52 -1.70
N HIS A 106 7.85 7.65 -0.95
CA HIS A 106 7.66 7.86 0.48
C HIS A 106 8.91 7.53 1.30
N LEU A 107 9.65 6.48 0.92
CA LEU A 107 10.92 6.14 1.55
C LEU A 107 12.08 6.31 0.55
N PRO A 108 13.30 6.68 1.02
CA PRO A 108 14.41 7.01 0.14
C PRO A 108 14.83 5.90 -0.83
N ASP A 109 14.64 4.65 -0.43
CA ASP A 109 15.06 3.45 -1.16
C ASP A 109 13.89 2.65 -1.77
N ASP A 110 12.66 3.21 -1.80
CA ASP A 110 11.47 2.53 -2.33
C ASP A 110 11.65 2.07 -3.78
N LYS A 111 12.28 2.88 -4.61
CA LYS A 111 12.55 2.56 -6.02
C LYS A 111 13.42 1.31 -6.22
N LYS A 112 14.17 0.92 -5.19
CA LYS A 112 14.98 -0.30 -5.18
C LYS A 112 14.26 -1.43 -4.44
N VAL A 113 13.82 -1.17 -3.22
CA VAL A 113 13.28 -2.20 -2.31
C VAL A 113 11.93 -2.75 -2.79
N ILE A 114 11.04 -1.91 -3.35
CA ILE A 114 9.74 -2.36 -3.84
C ILE A 114 9.90 -3.35 -5.01
N PRO A 115 10.69 -3.07 -6.07
CA PRO A 115 10.94 -4.06 -7.12
C PRO A 115 11.60 -5.34 -6.60
N GLU A 116 12.62 -5.25 -5.75
CA GLU A 116 13.28 -6.42 -5.18
C GLU A 116 12.29 -7.31 -4.41
N LEU A 117 11.45 -6.71 -3.57
CA LEU A 117 10.42 -7.42 -2.82
C LEU A 117 9.42 -8.11 -3.77
N LEU A 118 8.94 -7.40 -4.78
CA LEU A 118 7.95 -7.93 -5.71
C LEU A 118 8.52 -9.06 -6.58
N LEU A 119 9.74 -8.90 -7.10
CA LEU A 119 10.42 -9.93 -7.86
C LEU A 119 10.78 -11.16 -7.02
N SER A 120 10.96 -11.00 -5.69
CA SER A 120 11.11 -12.13 -4.77
C SER A 120 9.82 -12.94 -4.59
N ILE A 121 8.65 -12.33 -4.82
CA ILE A 121 7.35 -13.00 -4.78
C ILE A 121 7.06 -13.69 -6.12
N ARG A 122 7.31 -12.99 -7.22
CA ARG A 122 7.16 -13.45 -8.61
C ARG A 122 8.20 -12.80 -9.51
N ASP A 123 9.08 -13.59 -10.07
CA ASP A 123 10.20 -13.15 -10.93
C ASP A 123 9.79 -12.83 -12.38
N ASP A 124 8.56 -13.16 -12.77
CA ASP A 124 8.02 -12.93 -14.11
C ASP A 124 7.33 -11.56 -14.31
N TYR A 125 7.46 -10.64 -13.35
CA TYR A 125 7.05 -9.25 -13.52
C TYR A 125 8.09 -8.44 -14.30
N LYS A 126 7.59 -7.59 -15.20
CA LYS A 126 8.32 -6.45 -15.73
C LYS A 126 7.82 -5.18 -15.02
N PHE A 127 8.68 -4.18 -14.88
CA PHE A 127 8.29 -2.92 -14.27
C PHE A 127 8.93 -1.72 -14.93
N ARG A 128 8.33 -0.56 -14.74
CA ARG A 128 8.89 0.74 -15.14
C ARG A 128 8.55 1.80 -14.09
N LEU A 129 9.46 2.75 -13.90
CA LEU A 129 9.22 3.96 -13.12
C LEU A 129 8.58 5.02 -14.03
N VAL A 130 7.47 5.59 -13.60
CA VAL A 130 6.79 6.70 -14.27
C VAL A 130 6.84 7.93 -13.38
N LYS A 131 7.29 9.04 -13.94
CA LYS A 131 7.43 10.33 -13.27
C LYS A 131 6.46 11.32 -13.90
N LYS A 132 5.29 11.50 -13.31
CA LYS A 132 4.30 12.51 -13.70
C LYS A 132 3.78 13.21 -12.44
N GLY A 133 4.62 14.10 -11.87
CA GLY A 133 4.36 14.73 -10.57
C GLY A 133 4.81 13.85 -9.41
N GLU A 134 4.19 12.71 -9.23
CA GLU A 134 4.58 11.65 -8.29
C GLU A 134 5.31 10.52 -9.01
N GLU A 135 6.13 9.76 -8.28
CA GLU A 135 6.91 8.66 -8.85
C GLU A 135 6.24 7.31 -8.52
N ASP A 136 5.59 6.73 -9.50
CA ASP A 136 4.95 5.43 -9.40
C ASP A 136 5.75 4.33 -10.13
N LEU A 137 5.86 3.16 -9.50
CA LEU A 137 6.33 1.93 -10.13
C LEU A 137 5.14 1.15 -10.69
N PHE A 138 5.15 0.90 -12.00
CA PHE A 138 4.16 0.07 -12.67
C PHE A 138 4.72 -1.31 -12.95
N PHE A 139 3.99 -2.35 -12.52
CA PHE A 139 4.32 -3.76 -12.71
C PHE A 139 3.29 -4.43 -13.65
N PHE A 140 3.78 -5.26 -14.60
CA PHE A 140 2.97 -5.94 -15.61
C PHE A 140 3.60 -7.26 -16.10
#